data_2eacedaa766a52a5733e972e99f80960
#
_entry.id   2eacedaa766a52a5733e972e99f80960
#
_cell.length_a   1.000
_cell.length_b   1.000
_cell.length_c   1.000
_cell.angle_alpha   90.00
_cell.angle_beta   90.00
_cell.angle_gamma   90.00
#
_symmetry.space_group_name_H-M   'P 1'
#
loop_
_entity.id
_entity.type
_entity.pdbx_description
1 polymer ?
#
loop_
_entity_poly.entity_id
_entity_poly.type
_entity_poly.pdbx_seq_one_letter_code
_entity_poly.pdbx_strand_id
1 'polypeptide(L)'
;APGLSEDYLQGLLSLKSMGAVVMIMTLKHKLSREGYYWFNLPKTAGFPYLALVEHTNFLSPEQFGGDHIIYCGDYLPAGHEYFDLSDEELLARFSPGLQRINPDFEPDWVKKCWVFKTSYAQPVPLVNHSRNIPALNTPIPGLYFASMSQVYPWDRGTNFAVQIGRQAARMMLSEMQP
;
A
#
# COMPACT_ATOMS: atom_id res chain seq x y z
N ALA A 1 -25.54 -5.55 -2.41
CA ALA A 1 -26.18 -5.35 -1.11
C ALA A 1 -27.67 -5.00 -1.32
N PRO A 2 -28.58 -5.53 -0.51
CA PRO A 2 -30.00 -5.18 -0.63
C PRO A 2 -30.18 -3.66 -0.48
N GLY A 3 -30.93 -3.04 -1.44
CA GLY A 3 -31.22 -1.61 -1.41
C GLY A 3 -30.27 -0.71 -2.21
N LEU A 4 -29.14 -1.20 -2.70
CA LEU A 4 -28.35 -0.47 -3.69
C LEU A 4 -28.97 -0.62 -5.07
N SER A 5 -29.03 0.47 -5.84
CA SER A 5 -29.43 0.38 -7.27
C SER A 5 -28.38 -0.39 -8.06
N GLU A 6 -28.82 -1.06 -9.12
CA GLU A 6 -27.91 -1.82 -9.99
C GLU A 6 -26.79 -0.94 -10.54
N ASP A 7 -27.10 0.26 -11.02
CA ASP A 7 -26.11 1.20 -11.57
C ASP A 7 -25.04 1.58 -10.53
N TYR A 8 -25.45 1.86 -9.29
CA TYR A 8 -24.50 2.20 -8.21
C TYR A 8 -23.62 1.01 -7.86
N LEU A 9 -24.21 -0.18 -7.78
CA LEU A 9 -23.49 -1.44 -7.52
C LEU A 9 -22.47 -1.73 -8.63
N GLN A 10 -22.85 -1.58 -9.90
CA GLN A 10 -21.94 -1.75 -11.02
C GLN A 10 -20.82 -0.71 -11.01
N GLY A 11 -21.09 0.54 -10.60
CA GLY A 11 -20.08 1.56 -10.36
C GLY A 11 -19.03 1.09 -9.33
N LEU A 12 -19.47 0.54 -8.20
CA LEU A 12 -18.57 -0.02 -7.17
C LEU A 12 -17.76 -1.22 -7.68
N LEU A 13 -18.41 -2.16 -8.36
CA LEU A 13 -17.78 -3.37 -8.89
C LEU A 13 -16.78 -3.08 -10.03
N SER A 14 -16.93 -1.96 -10.71
CA SER A 14 -16.01 -1.53 -11.76
C SER A 14 -14.70 -0.97 -11.24
N LEU A 15 -14.63 -0.58 -9.95
CA LEU A 15 -13.41 -0.07 -9.33
C LEU A 15 -12.34 -1.14 -9.32
N LYS A 16 -11.14 -0.77 -9.77
CA LYS A 16 -9.99 -1.68 -9.79
C LYS A 16 -9.04 -1.34 -8.66
N SER A 17 -8.42 -2.38 -8.12
CA SER A 17 -7.39 -2.27 -7.10
C SER A 17 -6.32 -3.32 -7.33
N MET A 18 -5.09 -3.00 -6.91
CA MET A 18 -4.03 -3.98 -6.72
C MET A 18 -3.90 -4.32 -5.24
N GLY A 19 -3.49 -5.52 -4.96
CA GLY A 19 -3.04 -5.90 -3.63
C GLY A 19 -1.64 -5.38 -3.35
N ALA A 20 -1.16 -5.58 -2.14
CA ALA A 20 0.21 -5.29 -1.75
C ALA A 20 0.79 -6.39 -0.87
N VAL A 21 2.07 -6.67 -1.07
CA VAL A 21 2.90 -7.45 -0.15
C VAL A 21 4.03 -6.53 0.30
N VAL A 22 4.16 -6.35 1.61
CA VAL A 22 5.21 -5.53 2.21
C VAL A 22 5.91 -6.34 3.29
N MET A 23 7.21 -6.45 3.18
CA MET A 23 8.09 -7.05 4.18
C MET A 23 8.82 -5.93 4.92
N ILE A 24 8.73 -5.94 6.24
CA ILE A 24 9.48 -5.06 7.13
C ILE A 24 10.54 -5.90 7.83
N MET A 25 11.78 -5.42 7.82
CA MET A 25 12.88 -6.11 8.48
C MET A 25 13.64 -5.17 9.40
N THR A 26 14.09 -5.70 10.54
CA THR A 26 15.13 -5.09 11.36
C THR A 26 16.46 -5.76 11.07
N LEU A 27 17.46 -4.96 10.79
CA LEU A 27 18.81 -5.43 10.45
C LEU A 27 19.81 -5.04 11.54
N LYS A 28 20.85 -5.87 11.69
CA LYS A 28 22.04 -5.58 12.55
C LYS A 28 22.90 -4.45 11.99
N HIS A 29 22.93 -4.32 10.66
CA HIS A 29 23.78 -3.39 9.93
C HIS A 29 22.97 -2.57 8.94
N LYS A 30 23.47 -1.37 8.64
CA LYS A 30 22.95 -0.52 7.57
C LYS A 30 23.04 -1.24 6.23
N LEU A 31 21.95 -1.19 5.43
CA LEU A 31 21.94 -1.88 4.15
C LEU A 31 22.68 -1.10 3.08
N SER A 32 22.28 0.15 2.80
CA SER A 32 22.89 0.93 1.72
C SER A 32 24.15 1.66 2.19
N ARG A 33 25.20 1.62 1.39
CA ARG A 33 26.45 2.35 1.64
C ARG A 33 26.24 3.84 1.44
N GLU A 34 25.46 4.24 0.44
CA GLU A 34 25.18 5.61 0.05
C GLU A 34 24.22 6.34 1.00
N GLY A 35 23.44 5.60 1.77
CA GLY A 35 22.49 6.17 2.72
C GLY A 35 21.21 6.71 2.08
N TYR A 36 20.81 6.20 0.94
CA TYR A 36 19.54 6.56 0.33
C TYR A 36 18.37 6.05 1.19
N TYR A 37 17.38 6.93 1.36
CA TYR A 37 16.14 6.58 2.05
C TYR A 37 15.23 5.69 1.20
N TRP A 38 15.15 5.95 -0.12
CA TRP A 38 14.21 5.30 -1.03
C TRP A 38 14.90 4.85 -2.31
N PHE A 39 14.64 3.60 -2.68
CA PHE A 39 15.08 2.99 -3.93
C PHE A 39 13.87 2.63 -4.77
N ASN A 40 13.72 3.24 -5.93
CA ASN A 40 12.80 2.78 -6.97
C ASN A 40 13.49 1.69 -7.78
N LEU A 41 12.86 0.52 -7.84
CA LEU A 41 13.41 -0.68 -8.45
C LEU A 41 12.55 -1.08 -9.65
N PRO A 42 12.90 -0.63 -10.87
CA PRO A 42 12.08 -0.92 -12.04
C PRO A 42 12.02 -2.43 -12.28
N LYS A 43 10.85 -2.94 -12.67
CA LYS A 43 10.64 -4.39 -12.92
C LYS A 43 11.61 -4.95 -13.97
N THR A 44 12.02 -4.13 -14.97
CA THR A 44 13.02 -4.48 -15.97
C THR A 44 14.41 -4.76 -15.38
N ALA A 45 14.69 -4.28 -14.18
CA ALA A 45 15.93 -4.59 -13.46
C ALA A 45 15.90 -5.95 -12.75
N GLY A 46 14.76 -6.67 -12.78
CA GLY A 46 14.65 -8.03 -12.23
C GLY A 46 14.77 -8.11 -10.72
N PHE A 47 14.33 -7.06 -9.99
CA PHE A 47 14.17 -7.14 -8.54
C PHE A 47 12.86 -7.85 -8.20
N PRO A 48 12.80 -8.58 -7.07
CA PRO A 48 11.60 -9.29 -6.64
C PRO A 48 10.56 -8.37 -5.96
N TYR A 49 10.84 -7.09 -5.87
CA TYR A 49 9.97 -6.04 -5.32
C TYR A 49 10.17 -4.73 -6.08
N LEU A 50 9.16 -3.85 -6.01
CA LEU A 50 9.14 -2.56 -6.74
C LEU A 50 9.94 -1.48 -6.03
N ALA A 51 9.96 -1.49 -4.71
CA ALA A 51 10.60 -0.48 -3.90
C ALA A 51 11.28 -1.08 -2.67
N LEU A 52 12.39 -0.44 -2.28
CA LEU A 52 13.02 -0.64 -1.00
C LEU A 52 13.13 0.72 -0.29
N VAL A 53 12.75 0.75 0.97
CA VAL A 53 12.88 1.93 1.83
C VAL A 53 13.77 1.59 3.00
N GLU A 54 14.89 2.29 3.15
CA GLU A 54 15.75 2.19 4.32
C GLU A 54 15.38 3.30 5.31
N HIS A 55 14.37 3.01 6.15
CA HIS A 55 13.71 3.98 7.01
C HIS A 55 14.67 4.71 7.96
N THR A 56 15.67 4.01 8.44
CA THR A 56 16.68 4.54 9.35
C THR A 56 17.78 5.37 8.68
N ASN A 57 17.67 5.61 7.38
CA ASN A 57 18.41 6.69 6.70
C ASN A 57 17.66 8.04 6.76
N PHE A 58 16.38 8.03 7.17
CA PHE A 58 15.57 9.23 7.39
C PHE A 58 15.40 9.54 8.89
N LEU A 59 15.13 8.51 9.71
CA LEU A 59 15.07 8.63 11.17
C LEU A 59 16.21 7.85 11.81
N SER A 60 16.76 8.38 12.92
CA SER A 60 17.90 7.73 13.59
C SER A 60 17.54 6.32 14.09
N PRO A 61 18.41 5.32 13.89
CA PRO A 61 18.25 3.97 14.46
C PRO A 61 18.05 3.96 15.99
N GLU A 62 18.55 4.96 16.71
CA GLU A 62 18.36 5.09 18.15
C GLU A 62 16.90 5.12 18.57
N GLN A 63 16.01 5.66 17.71
CA GLN A 63 14.57 5.67 17.93
C GLN A 63 13.95 4.26 17.84
N PHE A 64 14.69 3.30 17.31
CA PHE A 64 14.28 1.91 17.08
C PHE A 64 15.17 0.92 17.84
N GLY A 65 15.77 1.34 18.98
CA GLY A 65 16.62 0.48 19.80
C GLY A 65 17.97 0.14 19.15
N GLY A 66 18.43 0.95 18.21
CA GLY A 66 19.68 0.75 17.46
C GLY A 66 19.52 -0.16 16.23
N ASP A 67 18.33 -0.63 15.93
CA ASP A 67 18.07 -1.46 14.76
C ASP A 67 17.96 -0.61 13.48
N HIS A 68 18.45 -1.14 12.36
CA HIS A 68 18.22 -0.58 11.04
C HIS A 68 16.90 -1.16 10.47
N ILE A 69 16.01 -0.27 10.06
CA ILE A 69 14.68 -0.65 9.56
C ILE A 69 14.61 -0.50 8.05
N ILE A 70 14.24 -1.58 7.37
CA ILE A 70 13.96 -1.56 5.93
C ILE A 70 12.57 -2.10 5.60
N TYR A 71 12.01 -1.60 4.51
CA TYR A 71 10.76 -2.07 3.91
C TYR A 71 11.05 -2.50 2.48
N CYS A 72 10.58 -3.69 2.10
CA CYS A 72 10.56 -4.14 0.70
C CYS A 72 9.13 -4.46 0.32
N GLY A 73 8.67 -4.01 -0.85
CA GLY A 73 7.29 -4.29 -1.22
C GLY A 73 6.97 -4.06 -2.68
N ASP A 74 5.83 -4.62 -3.08
CA ASP A 74 5.27 -4.46 -4.42
C ASP A 74 3.75 -4.37 -4.37
N TYR A 75 3.18 -3.74 -5.41
CA TYR A 75 1.76 -3.80 -5.73
C TYR A 75 1.53 -4.89 -6.78
N LEU A 76 0.65 -5.82 -6.46
CA LEU A 76 0.49 -7.07 -7.18
C LEU A 76 -0.99 -7.34 -7.51
N PRO A 77 -1.30 -8.00 -8.63
CA PRO A 77 -2.64 -8.53 -8.86
C PRO A 77 -3.06 -9.46 -7.71
N ALA A 78 -4.34 -9.46 -7.34
CA ALA A 78 -4.86 -10.20 -6.17
C ALA A 78 -4.57 -11.72 -6.20
N GLY A 79 -4.33 -12.32 -7.36
CA GLY A 79 -3.97 -13.74 -7.50
C GLY A 79 -2.46 -14.00 -7.67
N HIS A 80 -1.61 -13.04 -7.31
CA HIS A 80 -0.16 -13.23 -7.42
C HIS A 80 0.37 -14.24 -6.39
N GLU A 81 1.33 -15.09 -6.78
CA GLU A 81 1.91 -16.16 -5.94
C GLU A 81 2.39 -15.69 -4.56
N TYR A 82 2.86 -14.43 -4.44
CA TYR A 82 3.36 -13.90 -3.16
C TYR A 82 2.31 -13.85 -2.04
N PHE A 83 1.02 -13.87 -2.37
CA PHE A 83 -0.02 -13.91 -1.36
C PHE A 83 -0.11 -15.27 -0.66
N ASP A 84 0.32 -16.35 -1.33
CA ASP A 84 0.25 -17.72 -0.85
C ASP A 84 1.55 -18.19 -0.17
N LEU A 85 2.69 -17.51 -0.42
CA LEU A 85 3.98 -17.85 0.18
C LEU A 85 4.01 -17.58 1.69
N SER A 86 4.75 -18.39 2.45
CA SER A 86 5.05 -18.10 3.86
C SER A 86 6.00 -16.90 3.99
N ASP A 87 6.16 -16.41 5.23
CA ASP A 87 7.08 -15.30 5.51
C ASP A 87 8.54 -15.70 5.21
N GLU A 88 8.92 -16.94 5.51
CA GLU A 88 10.24 -17.50 5.23
C GLU A 88 10.51 -17.64 3.73
N GLU A 89 9.51 -18.11 2.97
CA GLU A 89 9.60 -18.22 1.51
C GLU A 89 9.75 -16.84 0.85
N LEU A 90 9.00 -15.84 1.34
CA LEU A 90 9.13 -14.46 0.86
C LEU A 90 10.47 -13.86 1.23
N LEU A 91 10.99 -14.09 2.44
CA LEU A 91 12.33 -13.65 2.83
C LEU A 91 13.40 -14.26 1.92
N ALA A 92 13.32 -15.56 1.66
CA ALA A 92 14.22 -16.24 0.74
C ALA A 92 14.15 -15.67 -0.70
N ARG A 93 12.93 -15.32 -1.15
CA ARG A 93 12.69 -14.71 -2.47
C ARG A 93 13.25 -13.28 -2.55
N PHE A 94 13.20 -12.50 -1.46
CA PHE A 94 13.59 -11.08 -1.43
C PHE A 94 15.09 -10.89 -1.16
N SER A 95 15.73 -11.81 -0.44
CA SER A 95 17.14 -11.72 -0.04
C SER A 95 18.13 -11.50 -1.20
N PRO A 96 17.99 -12.14 -2.37
CA PRO A 96 18.88 -11.84 -3.49
C PRO A 96 18.80 -10.39 -3.98
N GLY A 97 17.65 -9.74 -3.82
CA GLY A 97 17.48 -8.31 -4.11
C GLY A 97 18.25 -7.43 -3.12
N LEU A 98 18.32 -7.82 -1.84
CA LEU A 98 19.12 -7.12 -0.83
C LEU A 98 20.61 -7.23 -1.11
N GLN A 99 21.09 -8.42 -1.49
CA GLN A 99 22.49 -8.65 -1.89
C GLN A 99 22.89 -7.83 -3.12
N ARG A 100 21.97 -7.54 -4.01
CA ARG A 100 22.24 -6.64 -5.17
C ARG A 100 22.38 -5.18 -4.75
N ILE A 101 21.72 -4.75 -3.67
CA ILE A 101 21.88 -3.40 -3.08
C ILE A 101 23.20 -3.33 -2.29
N ASN A 102 23.46 -4.34 -1.49
CA ASN A 102 24.72 -4.47 -0.74
C ASN A 102 25.27 -5.89 -0.87
N PRO A 103 26.39 -6.08 -1.63
CA PRO A 103 27.01 -7.40 -1.78
C PRO A 103 27.48 -8.06 -0.47
N ASP A 104 27.68 -7.27 0.59
CA ASP A 104 28.07 -7.79 1.90
C ASP A 104 26.86 -8.27 2.73
N PHE A 105 25.62 -8.08 2.23
CA PHE A 105 24.43 -8.53 2.93
C PHE A 105 24.44 -10.05 3.11
N GLU A 106 24.28 -10.48 4.35
CA GLU A 106 24.12 -11.88 4.73
C GLU A 106 22.77 -12.09 5.42
N PRO A 107 22.14 -13.26 5.29
CA PRO A 107 20.83 -13.55 5.92
C PRO A 107 20.82 -13.35 7.44
N ASP A 108 21.96 -13.54 8.11
CA ASP A 108 22.11 -13.35 9.56
C ASP A 108 22.05 -11.87 9.99
N TRP A 109 22.10 -10.92 9.05
CA TRP A 109 21.84 -9.51 9.33
C TRP A 109 20.40 -9.27 9.75
N VAL A 110 19.47 -10.13 9.30
CA VAL A 110 18.05 -10.02 9.63
C VAL A 110 17.81 -10.46 11.07
N LYS A 111 17.42 -9.54 11.93
CA LYS A 111 17.08 -9.82 13.34
C LYS A 111 15.63 -10.27 13.47
N LYS A 112 14.73 -9.58 12.79
CA LYS A 112 13.29 -9.85 12.75
C LYS A 112 12.73 -9.50 11.37
N CYS A 113 11.69 -10.21 10.99
CA CYS A 113 10.95 -10.00 9.75
C CYS A 113 9.44 -10.06 10.04
N TRP A 114 8.68 -9.20 9.39
CA TRP A 114 7.22 -9.21 9.39
C TRP A 114 6.74 -9.02 7.95
N VAL A 115 5.74 -9.80 7.56
CA VAL A 115 5.11 -9.69 6.24
C VAL A 115 3.65 -9.27 6.38
N PHE A 116 3.28 -8.25 5.63
CA PHE A 116 1.92 -7.74 5.55
C PHE A 116 1.40 -7.96 4.13
N LYS A 117 0.26 -8.61 4.01
CA LYS A 117 -0.41 -8.94 2.75
C LYS A 117 -1.83 -8.44 2.76
N THR A 118 -2.24 -7.82 1.67
CA THR A 118 -3.65 -7.47 1.45
C THR A 118 -3.98 -7.52 -0.03
N SER A 119 -5.10 -8.09 -0.38
CA SER A 119 -5.57 -8.16 -1.77
C SER A 119 -6.17 -6.84 -2.27
N TYR A 120 -6.40 -5.87 -1.39
CA TYR A 120 -6.95 -4.55 -1.70
C TYR A 120 -6.14 -3.45 -1.03
N ALA A 121 -5.19 -2.85 -1.76
CA ALA A 121 -4.27 -1.83 -1.22
C ALA A 121 -4.22 -0.56 -2.06
N GLN A 122 -4.06 -0.70 -3.37
CA GLN A 122 -3.82 0.42 -4.28
C GLN A 122 -4.97 0.53 -5.28
N PRO A 123 -5.82 1.56 -5.20
CA PRO A 123 -6.78 1.88 -6.25
C PRO A 123 -6.07 2.15 -7.58
N VAL A 124 -6.65 1.64 -8.66
CA VAL A 124 -6.12 1.84 -10.02
C VAL A 124 -7.14 2.65 -10.83
N PRO A 125 -6.96 3.98 -10.96
CA PRO A 125 -7.81 4.80 -11.80
C PRO A 125 -7.70 4.36 -13.26
N LEU A 126 -8.83 4.02 -13.88
CA LEU A 126 -8.89 3.67 -15.28
C LEU A 126 -9.03 4.93 -16.14
N VAL A 127 -8.91 4.77 -17.46
CA VAL A 127 -9.20 5.86 -18.42
C VAL A 127 -10.61 6.41 -18.19
N ASN A 128 -10.74 7.73 -18.15
CA ASN A 128 -11.99 8.44 -17.84
C ASN A 128 -12.54 8.16 -16.41
N HIS A 129 -11.69 7.84 -15.45
CA HIS A 129 -12.09 7.54 -14.08
C HIS A 129 -13.01 8.60 -13.46
N SER A 130 -12.78 9.89 -13.75
CA SER A 130 -13.62 11.00 -13.29
C SER A 130 -15.11 10.86 -13.61
N ARG A 131 -15.47 10.09 -14.64
CA ARG A 131 -16.87 9.82 -15.03
C ARG A 131 -17.45 8.61 -14.30
N ASN A 132 -16.62 7.79 -13.67
CA ASN A 132 -16.97 6.52 -13.06
C ASN A 132 -16.75 6.51 -11.55
N ILE A 133 -16.48 7.67 -10.95
CA ILE A 133 -16.31 7.78 -9.49
C ILE A 133 -17.68 7.67 -8.84
N PRO A 134 -17.95 6.65 -8.00
CA PRO A 134 -19.20 6.56 -7.26
C PRO A 134 -19.42 7.77 -6.37
N ALA A 135 -20.66 8.22 -6.22
CA ALA A 135 -21.02 9.29 -5.31
C ALA A 135 -20.79 8.85 -3.86
N LEU A 136 -20.48 9.83 -2.96
CA LEU A 136 -20.37 9.58 -1.53
C LEU A 136 -21.70 9.13 -0.91
N ASN A 137 -22.80 9.77 -1.29
CA ASN A 137 -24.15 9.35 -0.90
C ASN A 137 -24.56 8.13 -1.72
N THR A 138 -24.98 7.07 -1.03
CA THR A 138 -25.51 5.87 -1.67
C THR A 138 -27.00 6.02 -1.97
N PRO A 139 -27.60 5.16 -2.79
CA PRO A 139 -29.06 5.12 -2.98
C PRO A 139 -29.85 4.76 -1.70
N ILE A 140 -29.16 4.33 -0.64
CA ILE A 140 -29.80 3.99 0.65
C ILE A 140 -29.72 5.23 1.55
N PRO A 141 -30.86 5.81 1.99
CA PRO A 141 -30.85 6.97 2.87
C PRO A 141 -30.01 6.72 4.14
N GLY A 142 -29.17 7.70 4.49
CA GLY A 142 -28.30 7.64 5.66
C GLY A 142 -27.06 6.76 5.53
N LEU A 143 -26.86 6.09 4.38
CA LEU A 143 -25.64 5.32 4.11
C LEU A 143 -24.72 6.07 3.14
N TYR A 144 -23.45 6.19 3.50
CA TYR A 144 -22.41 6.87 2.72
C TYR A 144 -21.26 5.92 2.43
N PHE A 145 -20.64 6.10 1.28
CA PHE A 145 -19.44 5.37 0.86
C PHE A 145 -18.29 6.35 0.65
N ALA A 146 -17.24 6.24 1.46
CA ALA A 146 -16.02 7.02 1.31
C ALA A 146 -14.81 6.08 1.21
N SER A 147 -14.10 6.15 0.10
CA SER A 147 -13.00 5.25 -0.24
C SER A 147 -11.90 5.99 -0.99
N MET A 148 -10.68 5.50 -0.89
CA MET A 148 -9.54 6.05 -1.65
C MET A 148 -9.72 5.91 -3.17
N SER A 149 -10.58 5.00 -3.64
CA SER A 149 -10.94 4.90 -5.06
C SER A 149 -11.71 6.12 -5.60
N GLN A 150 -12.22 6.98 -4.72
CA GLN A 150 -12.91 8.22 -5.09
C GLN A 150 -11.97 9.43 -5.12
N VAL A 151 -10.70 9.26 -4.71
CA VAL A 151 -9.68 10.31 -4.78
C VAL A 151 -9.11 10.38 -6.19
N TYR A 152 -9.33 11.51 -6.87
CA TYR A 152 -8.89 11.75 -8.24
C TYR A 152 -8.83 13.27 -8.52
N PRO A 153 -7.86 13.80 -9.29
CA PRO A 153 -6.78 13.10 -10.00
C PRO A 153 -5.54 12.78 -9.14
N TRP A 154 -5.63 13.01 -7.86
CA TRP A 154 -4.54 12.81 -6.91
C TRP A 154 -4.34 11.32 -6.60
N ASP A 155 -3.16 10.98 -6.11
CA ASP A 155 -2.89 9.65 -5.58
C ASP A 155 -3.43 9.54 -4.14
N ARG A 156 -3.55 8.31 -3.64
CA ARG A 156 -3.97 8.03 -2.26
C ARG A 156 -3.01 8.66 -1.25
N GLY A 157 -3.54 9.02 -0.09
CA GLY A 157 -2.74 9.55 1.01
C GLY A 157 -3.61 9.78 2.25
N THR A 158 -2.98 9.80 3.41
CA THR A 158 -3.68 10.02 4.70
C THR A 158 -4.44 11.35 4.71
N ASN A 159 -3.88 12.40 4.12
CA ASN A 159 -4.54 13.70 3.97
C ASN A 159 -5.85 13.60 3.18
N PHE A 160 -5.86 12.83 2.09
CA PHE A 160 -7.07 12.63 1.27
C PHE A 160 -8.08 11.72 1.98
N ALA A 161 -7.63 10.72 2.75
CA ALA A 161 -8.51 9.89 3.57
C ALA A 161 -9.25 10.74 4.63
N VAL A 162 -8.52 11.65 5.31
CA VAL A 162 -9.12 12.60 6.24
C VAL A 162 -10.09 13.56 5.53
N GLN A 163 -9.71 14.06 4.36
CA GLN A 163 -10.53 14.98 3.58
C GLN A 163 -11.87 14.35 3.17
N ILE A 164 -11.83 13.16 2.56
CA ILE A 164 -13.05 12.48 2.07
C ILE A 164 -13.94 12.03 3.24
N GLY A 165 -13.36 11.57 4.35
CA GLY A 165 -14.10 11.24 5.56
C GLY A 165 -14.82 12.47 6.16
N ARG A 166 -14.15 13.64 6.22
CA ARG A 166 -14.77 14.90 6.65
C ARG A 166 -15.87 15.36 5.70
N GLN A 167 -15.71 15.13 4.40
CA GLN A 167 -16.76 15.46 3.42
C GLN A 167 -18.00 14.59 3.65
N ALA A 168 -17.85 13.28 3.79
CA ALA A 168 -18.94 12.37 4.10
C ALA A 168 -19.66 12.78 5.40
N ALA A 169 -18.92 13.07 6.47
CA ALA A 169 -19.49 13.51 7.74
C ALA A 169 -20.30 14.82 7.62
N ARG A 170 -19.82 15.80 6.84
CA ARG A 170 -20.56 17.04 6.59
C ARG A 170 -21.86 16.79 5.85
N MET A 171 -21.86 15.91 4.85
CA MET A 171 -23.06 15.53 4.12
C MET A 171 -24.09 14.88 5.06
N MET A 172 -23.65 13.94 5.89
CA MET A 172 -24.52 13.32 6.91
C MET A 172 -25.15 14.35 7.84
N LEU A 173 -24.36 15.28 8.37
CA LEU A 173 -24.84 16.31 9.28
C LEU A 173 -25.84 17.27 8.61
N SER A 174 -25.63 17.61 7.33
CA SER A 174 -26.55 18.48 6.59
C SER A 174 -27.91 17.84 6.32
N GLU A 175 -27.97 16.53 6.18
CA GLU A 175 -29.22 15.77 5.99
C GLU A 175 -29.98 15.50 7.31
N MET A 176 -29.27 15.60 8.45
CA MET A 176 -29.88 15.45 9.79
C MET A 176 -30.46 16.76 10.35
N GLN A 177 -30.17 17.90 9.72
CA GLN A 177 -30.75 19.17 10.13
C GLN A 177 -32.16 19.29 9.55
N PRO A 178 -33.20 19.55 10.37
CA PRO A 178 -34.58 19.68 9.93
C PRO A 178 -34.80 20.88 9.03
#